data_8b4c28a67c8d8545797a9cf95f02b988
#
_entry.id   8b4c28a67c8d8545797a9cf95f02b988
#
_cell.length_a   1.000
_cell.length_b   1.000
_cell.length_c   1.000
_cell.angle_alpha   90.00
_cell.angle_beta   90.00
_cell.angle_gamma   90.00
#
_symmetry.space_group_name_H-M   'P 1'
#
loop_
_entity.id
_entity.type
_entity.pdbx_description
1 polymer ?
#
loop_
_entity_poly.entity_id
_entity_poly.type
_entity_poly.pdbx_seq_one_letter_code
_entity_poly.pdbx_strand_id
1 'polypeptide(L)'
;MIDIYGGQDPRNIPNYSAGDASRYLSIPAPTIRSWAVGYRYRVTDGHNHFEPVITAKIKKPLRLTFINLIEIHVLRSIRKHHQIDLKKVRIALDYIDEKIKIPHPLAHQEFFTDGVDIFIDCYGELINASNQRQIILKDAMKAHLERIEPDDKGLAIKLFPFTRNEDQDSPRIVVIDPRIAFGRMVIADTGIPTEIVAERFLAGDSHKQLAYDYDCDIEKIEEAIRCESRYRRAVA
;
A
#
# COMPACT_ATOMS: atom_id res chain seq x y z
N MET A 1 -6.17 27.67 -9.67
CA MET A 1 -6.50 26.31 -9.18
C MET A 1 -6.85 26.46 -7.71
N ILE A 2 -8.03 26.04 -7.29
CA ILE A 2 -8.44 26.15 -5.88
C ILE A 2 -7.59 25.15 -5.09
N ASP A 3 -6.85 25.61 -4.09
CA ASP A 3 -6.12 24.74 -3.17
C ASP A 3 -7.11 24.13 -2.18
N ILE A 4 -7.60 22.93 -2.50
CA ILE A 4 -8.56 22.19 -1.66
C ILE A 4 -7.92 21.59 -0.41
N TYR A 5 -6.59 21.63 -0.28
CA TYR A 5 -5.83 21.06 0.84
C TYR A 5 -5.28 22.12 1.78
N GLY A 6 -5.57 23.41 1.56
CA GLY A 6 -5.19 24.51 2.44
C GLY A 6 -3.67 24.63 2.64
N GLY A 7 -2.88 24.44 1.59
CA GLY A 7 -1.41 24.49 1.64
C GLY A 7 -0.76 23.23 2.22
N GLN A 8 -1.52 22.21 2.64
CA GLN A 8 -0.97 20.96 3.13
C GLN A 8 -0.62 20.01 1.97
N ASP A 9 0.48 19.29 2.12
CA ASP A 9 0.80 18.19 1.19
C ASP A 9 -0.25 17.08 1.32
N PRO A 10 -1.01 16.77 0.25
CA PRO A 10 -2.07 15.77 0.28
C PRO A 10 -1.60 14.38 0.68
N ARG A 11 -0.31 14.07 0.50
CA ARG A 11 0.30 12.80 0.94
C ARG A 11 0.28 12.62 2.47
N ASN A 12 0.25 13.72 3.22
CA ASN A 12 0.31 13.75 4.68
C ASN A 12 -1.06 13.89 5.36
N ILE A 13 -2.13 13.97 4.57
CA ILE A 13 -3.50 14.06 5.09
C ILE A 13 -3.97 12.66 5.52
N PRO A 14 -4.46 12.49 6.77
CA PRO A 14 -4.87 11.18 7.28
C PRO A 14 -6.27 10.81 6.82
N ASN A 15 -6.43 10.49 5.53
CA ASN A 15 -7.72 10.22 4.87
C ASN A 15 -8.17 8.77 4.93
N TYR A 16 -7.25 7.80 5.09
CA TYR A 16 -7.58 6.40 4.90
C TYR A 16 -7.87 5.71 6.22
N SER A 17 -9.01 5.01 6.30
CA SER A 17 -9.28 4.07 7.38
C SER A 17 -8.49 2.76 7.20
N ALA A 18 -8.45 1.92 8.24
CA ALA A 18 -7.92 0.57 8.09
C ALA A 18 -8.72 -0.28 7.10
N GLY A 19 -10.02 0.02 6.91
CA GLY A 19 -10.88 -0.60 5.91
C GLY A 19 -10.48 -0.21 4.49
N ASP A 20 -10.25 1.07 4.22
CA ASP A 20 -9.80 1.55 2.91
C ASP A 20 -8.46 0.95 2.54
N ALA A 21 -7.48 0.99 3.45
CA ALA A 21 -6.18 0.38 3.24
C ALA A 21 -6.27 -1.14 3.01
N SER A 22 -7.17 -1.83 3.72
CA SER A 22 -7.45 -3.26 3.52
C SER A 22 -7.99 -3.53 2.11
N ARG A 23 -8.94 -2.72 1.66
CA ARG A 23 -9.53 -2.78 0.32
C ARG A 23 -8.47 -2.55 -0.75
N TYR A 24 -7.71 -1.49 -0.64
CA TYR A 24 -6.73 -1.06 -1.65
C TYR A 24 -5.54 -2.00 -1.75
N LEU A 25 -5.07 -2.50 -0.63
CA LEU A 25 -3.83 -3.27 -0.57
C LEU A 25 -4.04 -4.79 -0.41
N SER A 26 -5.30 -5.25 -0.29
CA SER A 26 -5.63 -6.68 -0.06
C SER A 26 -4.91 -7.28 1.14
N ILE A 27 -4.87 -6.51 2.24
CA ILE A 27 -4.30 -6.92 3.53
C ILE A 27 -5.42 -6.87 4.57
N PRO A 28 -5.62 -7.89 5.42
CA PRO A 28 -6.65 -7.85 6.46
C PRO A 28 -6.52 -6.61 7.35
N ALA A 29 -7.64 -5.90 7.60
CA ALA A 29 -7.65 -4.70 8.43
C ALA A 29 -7.07 -4.92 9.85
N PRO A 30 -7.25 -6.07 10.54
CA PRO A 30 -6.57 -6.34 11.81
C PRO A 30 -5.04 -6.33 11.69
N THR A 31 -4.49 -6.82 10.57
CA THR A 31 -3.05 -6.78 10.31
C THR A 31 -2.55 -5.34 10.16
N ILE A 32 -3.26 -4.52 9.39
CA ILE A 32 -2.93 -3.10 9.22
C ILE A 32 -2.96 -2.38 10.57
N ARG A 33 -3.99 -2.64 11.39
CA ARG A 33 -4.04 -2.08 12.75
C ARG A 33 -2.86 -2.51 13.61
N SER A 34 -2.47 -3.78 13.55
CA SER A 34 -1.31 -4.26 14.33
C SER A 34 -0.01 -3.58 13.88
N TRP A 35 0.16 -3.30 12.59
CA TRP A 35 1.34 -2.61 12.06
C TRP A 35 1.38 -1.12 12.40
N ALA A 36 0.20 -0.45 12.47
CA ALA A 36 0.11 1.00 12.66
C ALA A 36 -0.15 1.43 14.11
N VAL A 37 -0.69 0.56 14.96
CA VAL A 37 -1.02 0.88 16.36
C VAL A 37 -0.21 0.04 17.34
N GLY A 38 0.28 -1.12 16.90
CA GLY A 38 0.84 -2.14 17.77
C GLY A 38 -0.24 -2.94 18.51
N TYR A 39 0.15 -3.83 19.38
CA TYR A 39 -0.77 -4.62 20.19
C TYR A 39 -0.11 -5.14 21.47
N ARG A 40 -0.95 -5.38 22.50
CA ARG A 40 -0.51 -6.04 23.72
C ARG A 40 -0.70 -7.55 23.60
N TYR A 41 0.26 -8.31 24.07
CA TYR A 41 0.17 -9.76 24.15
C TYR A 41 0.59 -10.29 25.52
N ARG A 42 0.01 -11.42 25.92
CA ARG A 42 0.34 -12.06 27.21
C ARG A 42 1.67 -12.77 27.10
N VAL A 43 2.47 -12.64 28.14
CA VAL A 43 3.67 -13.43 28.42
C VAL A 43 3.53 -14.09 29.79
N THR A 44 4.39 -15.06 30.14
CA THR A 44 4.32 -15.84 31.38
C THR A 44 4.22 -14.93 32.60
N ASP A 45 4.92 -13.80 32.61
CA ASP A 45 5.00 -12.88 33.74
C ASP A 45 4.27 -11.54 33.52
N GLY A 46 3.17 -11.54 32.72
CA GLY A 46 2.37 -10.34 32.53
C GLY A 46 1.98 -10.04 31.08
N HIS A 47 2.10 -8.78 30.67
CA HIS A 47 1.79 -8.34 29.32
C HIS A 47 3.02 -7.65 28.72
N ASN A 48 3.32 -7.99 27.48
CA ASN A 48 4.30 -7.28 26.67
C ASN A 48 3.58 -6.45 25.59
N HIS A 49 4.26 -5.45 25.03
CA HIS A 49 3.75 -4.58 23.98
C HIS A 49 4.57 -4.76 22.71
N PHE A 50 3.88 -4.94 21.59
CA PHE A 50 4.47 -4.86 20.29
C PHE A 50 4.31 -3.43 19.76
N GLU A 51 5.43 -2.73 19.57
CA GLU A 51 5.44 -1.39 19.03
C GLU A 51 5.06 -1.38 17.54
N PRO A 52 4.31 -0.39 17.05
CA PRO A 52 3.91 -0.32 15.65
C PRO A 52 5.14 -0.20 14.73
N VAL A 53 5.08 -0.82 13.56
CA VAL A 53 6.12 -0.77 12.51
C VAL A 53 5.97 0.50 11.66
N ILE A 54 4.74 1.01 11.59
CA ILE A 54 4.36 2.19 10.81
C ILE A 54 3.88 3.27 11.77
N THR A 55 4.31 4.50 11.56
CA THR A 55 3.89 5.63 12.38
C THR A 55 2.65 6.30 11.83
N ALA A 56 1.47 5.96 12.37
CA ALA A 56 0.22 6.66 12.06
C ALA A 56 0.03 7.88 12.98
N LYS A 57 -0.32 9.03 12.38
CA LYS A 57 -0.57 10.28 13.13
C LYS A 57 -1.81 10.20 14.02
N ILE A 58 -2.88 9.54 13.55
CA ILE A 58 -4.14 9.38 14.29
C ILE A 58 -4.37 7.89 14.54
N LYS A 59 -4.36 7.48 15.81
CA LYS A 59 -4.49 6.08 16.23
C LYS A 59 -5.90 5.68 16.65
N LYS A 60 -6.75 6.65 17.07
CA LYS A 60 -8.12 6.39 17.56
C LYS A 60 -9.07 7.51 17.10
N PRO A 61 -9.95 7.27 16.10
CA PRO A 61 -9.95 6.11 15.20
C PRO A 61 -8.68 6.10 14.33
N LEU A 62 -8.21 4.91 13.94
CA LEU A 62 -7.02 4.82 13.07
C LEU A 62 -7.29 5.52 11.74
N ARG A 63 -6.43 6.49 11.42
CA ARG A 63 -6.37 7.17 10.14
C ARG A 63 -4.94 7.15 9.61
N LEU A 64 -4.82 6.70 8.38
CA LEU A 64 -3.56 6.55 7.66
C LEU A 64 -3.42 7.65 6.61
N THR A 65 -2.21 8.05 6.34
CA THR A 65 -1.83 8.94 5.25
C THR A 65 -1.55 8.14 3.99
N PHE A 66 -1.38 8.82 2.84
CA PHE A 66 -0.92 8.15 1.62
C PHE A 66 0.47 7.53 1.81
N ILE A 67 1.37 8.23 2.52
CA ILE A 67 2.69 7.69 2.86
C ILE A 67 2.57 6.38 3.64
N ASN A 68 1.66 6.30 4.60
CA ASN A 68 1.43 5.04 5.32
C ASN A 68 0.89 3.93 4.40
N LEU A 69 0.07 4.24 3.37
CA LEU A 69 -0.34 3.24 2.39
C LEU A 69 0.86 2.68 1.62
N ILE A 70 1.81 3.54 1.21
CA ILE A 70 3.04 3.12 0.54
C ILE A 70 3.86 2.20 1.46
N GLU A 71 4.09 2.60 2.70
CA GLU A 71 4.82 1.80 3.70
C GLU A 71 4.17 0.42 3.88
N ILE A 72 2.84 0.37 4.01
CA ILE A 72 2.06 -0.88 4.12
C ILE A 72 2.19 -1.72 2.85
N HIS A 73 2.14 -1.09 1.67
CA HIS A 73 2.29 -1.78 0.39
C HIS A 73 3.66 -2.45 0.26
N VAL A 74 4.73 -1.76 0.62
CA VAL A 74 6.09 -2.31 0.61
C VAL A 74 6.22 -3.45 1.64
N LEU A 75 5.72 -3.28 2.86
CA LEU A 75 5.75 -4.33 3.88
C LEU A 75 4.91 -5.57 3.52
N ARG A 76 3.89 -5.42 2.66
CA ARG A 76 3.12 -6.57 2.14
C ARG A 76 4.00 -7.56 1.39
N SER A 77 5.01 -7.10 0.65
CA SER A 77 5.93 -7.95 -0.11
C SER A 77 6.62 -8.99 0.77
N ILE A 78 7.05 -8.56 1.94
CA ILE A 78 7.72 -9.44 2.91
C ILE A 78 6.74 -10.50 3.44
N ARG A 79 5.49 -10.07 3.74
CA ARG A 79 4.48 -10.96 4.32
C ARG A 79 4.03 -12.09 3.40
N LYS A 80 3.94 -11.84 2.10
CA LYS A 80 3.40 -12.80 1.13
C LYS A 80 4.21 -14.10 1.08
N HIS A 81 5.50 -14.02 1.33
CA HIS A 81 6.44 -15.13 1.15
C HIS A 81 6.88 -15.81 2.45
N HIS A 82 6.61 -15.22 3.64
CA HIS A 82 7.05 -15.77 4.94
C HIS A 82 6.13 -15.38 6.10
N GLN A 83 6.15 -16.20 7.18
CA GLN A 83 5.68 -15.75 8.48
C GLN A 83 6.60 -14.62 8.96
N ILE A 84 6.09 -13.39 8.95
CA ILE A 84 6.86 -12.20 9.29
C ILE A 84 7.15 -12.17 10.78
N ASP A 85 8.40 -12.18 11.15
CA ASP A 85 8.83 -11.72 12.48
C ASP A 85 8.90 -10.18 12.45
N LEU A 86 7.80 -9.54 12.85
CA LEU A 86 7.69 -8.08 12.84
C LEU A 86 8.73 -7.38 13.74
N LYS A 87 9.29 -8.05 14.75
CA LYS A 87 10.37 -7.49 15.57
C LYS A 87 11.64 -7.35 14.74
N LYS A 88 11.95 -8.37 13.94
CA LYS A 88 13.11 -8.38 13.05
C LYS A 88 12.95 -7.39 11.89
N VAL A 89 11.72 -7.28 11.35
CA VAL A 89 11.41 -6.23 10.35
C VAL A 89 11.69 -4.83 10.93
N ARG A 90 11.28 -4.57 12.18
CA ARG A 90 11.55 -3.30 12.82
C ARG A 90 13.06 -3.02 12.94
N ILE A 91 13.83 -4.01 13.44
CA ILE A 91 15.29 -3.85 13.55
C ILE A 91 15.91 -3.50 12.21
N ALA A 92 15.47 -4.18 11.13
CA ALA A 92 15.96 -3.89 9.78
C ALA A 92 15.54 -2.49 9.30
N LEU A 93 14.31 -2.03 9.63
CA LEU A 93 13.86 -0.67 9.30
C LEU A 93 14.61 0.38 10.10
N ASP A 94 14.82 0.18 11.41
CA ASP A 94 15.60 1.10 12.24
C ASP A 94 17.04 1.22 11.69
N TYR A 95 17.64 0.13 11.22
CA TYR A 95 18.93 0.14 10.55
C TYR A 95 18.92 0.95 9.25
N ILE A 96 17.85 0.83 8.44
CA ILE A 96 17.66 1.65 7.22
C ILE A 96 17.56 3.14 7.58
N ASP A 97 16.76 3.49 8.60
CA ASP A 97 16.60 4.88 9.05
C ASP A 97 17.93 5.50 9.45
N GLU A 98 18.82 4.74 10.12
CA GLU A 98 20.16 5.17 10.48
C GLU A 98 21.07 5.37 9.26
N LYS A 99 20.94 4.55 8.24
CA LYS A 99 21.79 4.57 7.03
C LYS A 99 21.37 5.63 6.04
N ILE A 100 20.07 5.66 5.70
CA ILE A 100 19.53 6.53 4.65
C ILE A 100 19.22 7.93 5.20
N LYS A 101 18.82 8.04 6.48
CA LYS A 101 18.54 9.31 7.19
C LYS A 101 17.52 10.22 6.52
N ILE A 102 16.53 9.64 5.87
CA ILE A 102 15.41 10.35 5.25
C ILE A 102 14.09 9.98 5.92
N PRO A 103 13.14 10.92 6.06
CA PRO A 103 11.81 10.62 6.57
C PRO A 103 11.09 9.61 5.65
N HIS A 104 10.44 8.60 6.27
CA HIS A 104 9.65 7.61 5.53
C HIS A 104 10.45 6.85 4.45
N PRO A 105 11.55 6.19 4.78
CA PRO A 105 12.45 5.59 3.78
C PRO A 105 11.72 4.63 2.85
N LEU A 106 10.78 3.81 3.34
CA LEU A 106 9.99 2.89 2.52
C LEU A 106 9.12 3.58 1.45
N ALA A 107 8.91 4.88 1.54
CA ALA A 107 8.16 5.66 0.56
C ALA A 107 9.07 6.54 -0.31
N HIS A 108 10.38 6.35 -0.23
CA HIS A 108 11.36 7.19 -0.91
C HIS A 108 12.17 6.43 -1.95
N GLN A 109 12.49 7.08 -3.06
CA GLN A 109 13.24 6.50 -4.19
C GLN A 109 14.59 5.91 -3.78
N GLU A 110 15.30 6.49 -2.82
CA GLU A 110 16.57 5.95 -2.33
C GLU A 110 16.42 4.55 -1.73
N PHE A 111 15.28 4.26 -1.08
CA PHE A 111 14.97 2.89 -0.67
C PHE A 111 14.72 1.98 -1.87
N PHE A 112 14.09 2.49 -2.92
CA PHE A 112 13.75 1.68 -4.11
C PHE A 112 15.00 1.26 -4.89
N THR A 113 16.09 2.00 -4.79
CA THR A 113 17.37 1.70 -5.43
C THR A 113 18.29 0.91 -4.49
N ASP A 114 18.82 1.56 -3.48
CA ASP A 114 19.88 1.01 -2.64
C ASP A 114 19.37 0.42 -1.32
N GLY A 115 18.28 0.99 -0.77
CA GLY A 115 17.73 0.59 0.51
C GLY A 115 17.17 -0.83 0.55
N VAL A 116 16.70 -1.35 -0.59
CA VAL A 116 16.21 -2.76 -0.69
C VAL A 116 17.33 -3.73 -0.37
N ASP A 117 18.50 -3.55 -0.92
CA ASP A 117 19.62 -4.47 -0.71
C ASP A 117 20.08 -4.41 0.75
N ILE A 118 20.22 -3.21 1.30
CA ILE A 118 20.57 -3.02 2.71
C ILE A 118 19.53 -3.66 3.63
N PHE A 119 18.23 -3.51 3.30
CA PHE A 119 17.15 -4.13 4.09
C PHE A 119 17.20 -5.65 4.00
N ILE A 120 17.35 -6.21 2.80
CA ILE A 120 17.35 -7.67 2.58
C ILE A 120 18.55 -8.31 3.26
N ASP A 121 19.72 -7.69 3.20
CA ASP A 121 20.92 -8.18 3.89
C ASP A 121 20.71 -8.22 5.40
N CYS A 122 20.31 -7.09 5.99
CA CYS A 122 20.06 -7.00 7.43
C CYS A 122 18.94 -7.95 7.89
N TYR A 123 17.79 -7.94 7.21
CA TYR A 123 16.65 -8.80 7.57
C TYR A 123 16.97 -10.27 7.34
N GLY A 124 17.66 -10.60 6.26
CA GLY A 124 18.08 -11.96 5.91
C GLY A 124 19.01 -12.56 6.96
N GLU A 125 19.97 -11.79 7.48
CA GLU A 125 20.84 -12.20 8.59
C GLU A 125 20.01 -12.47 9.87
N LEU A 126 19.10 -11.58 10.22
CA LEU A 126 18.26 -11.70 11.41
C LEU A 126 17.37 -12.96 11.41
N ILE A 127 16.93 -13.42 10.23
CA ILE A 127 16.09 -14.62 10.08
C ILE A 127 16.87 -15.87 9.69
N ASN A 128 18.19 -15.79 9.58
CA ASN A 128 19.05 -16.85 9.05
C ASN A 128 18.56 -17.36 7.67
N ALA A 129 18.22 -16.43 6.78
CA ALA A 129 17.74 -16.76 5.45
C ALA A 129 18.85 -17.30 4.57
N SER A 130 18.58 -18.39 3.84
CA SER A 130 19.47 -18.81 2.75
C SER A 130 19.53 -17.75 1.64
N ASN A 131 20.61 -17.73 0.85
CA ASN A 131 20.77 -16.83 -0.29
C ASN A 131 19.58 -16.89 -1.25
N GLN A 132 19.06 -18.09 -1.52
CA GLN A 132 17.88 -18.26 -2.38
C GLN A 132 16.63 -17.56 -1.80
N ARG A 133 16.44 -17.62 -0.47
CA ARG A 133 15.33 -16.95 0.21
C ARG A 133 15.47 -15.44 0.17
N GLN A 134 16.68 -14.91 0.30
CA GLN A 134 16.96 -13.48 0.17
C GLN A 134 16.65 -12.98 -1.24
N ILE A 135 17.03 -13.74 -2.27
CA ILE A 135 16.70 -13.41 -3.68
C ILE A 135 15.17 -13.32 -3.88
N ILE A 136 14.41 -14.32 -3.41
CA ILE A 136 12.95 -14.33 -3.51
C ILE A 136 12.33 -13.11 -2.80
N LEU A 137 12.82 -12.74 -1.62
CA LEU A 137 12.36 -11.56 -0.89
C LEU A 137 12.68 -10.29 -1.66
N LYS A 138 13.88 -10.16 -2.20
CA LYS A 138 14.31 -9.02 -3.00
C LYS A 138 13.44 -8.84 -4.24
N ASP A 139 13.18 -9.91 -4.98
CA ASP A 139 12.35 -9.88 -6.19
C ASP A 139 10.90 -9.50 -5.84
N ALA A 140 10.35 -10.03 -4.75
CA ALA A 140 9.03 -9.68 -4.27
C ALA A 140 8.95 -8.19 -3.87
N MET A 141 9.96 -7.66 -3.19
CA MET A 141 10.01 -6.24 -2.86
C MET A 141 10.10 -5.37 -4.11
N LYS A 142 10.97 -5.69 -5.04
CA LYS A 142 11.12 -4.97 -6.32
C LYS A 142 9.79 -4.90 -7.07
N ALA A 143 9.08 -6.02 -7.22
CA ALA A 143 7.77 -6.05 -7.86
C ALA A 143 6.73 -5.12 -7.19
N HIS A 144 6.82 -4.90 -5.88
CA HIS A 144 5.96 -3.94 -5.18
C HIS A 144 6.43 -2.50 -5.40
N LEU A 145 7.75 -2.25 -5.39
CA LEU A 145 8.32 -0.92 -5.60
C LEU A 145 8.09 -0.40 -7.03
N GLU A 146 8.10 -1.28 -8.02
CA GLU A 146 7.74 -0.94 -9.41
C GLU A 146 6.31 -0.40 -9.55
N ARG A 147 5.45 -0.62 -8.55
CA ARG A 147 4.07 -0.09 -8.51
C ARG A 147 3.98 1.33 -7.95
N ILE A 148 5.10 1.93 -7.55
CA ILE A 148 5.17 3.25 -6.93
C ILE A 148 5.84 4.22 -7.89
N GLU A 149 5.24 5.39 -8.10
CA GLU A 149 5.89 6.49 -8.82
C GLU A 149 6.29 7.58 -7.81
N PRO A 150 7.59 7.95 -7.75
CA PRO A 150 8.05 9.09 -6.96
C PRO A 150 7.83 10.40 -7.71
N ASP A 151 7.83 11.51 -6.96
CA ASP A 151 7.94 12.87 -7.50
C ASP A 151 9.42 13.25 -7.76
N ASP A 152 9.65 14.48 -8.22
CA ASP A 152 11.00 15.02 -8.52
C ASP A 152 11.92 15.07 -7.29
N LYS A 153 11.37 14.97 -6.07
CA LYS A 153 12.12 14.91 -4.81
C LYS A 153 12.33 13.49 -4.31
N GLY A 154 11.90 12.50 -5.06
CA GLY A 154 12.05 11.09 -4.73
C GLY A 154 10.98 10.54 -3.78
N LEU A 155 10.02 11.33 -3.31
CA LEU A 155 8.95 10.83 -2.44
C LEU A 155 7.78 10.32 -3.25
N ALA A 156 7.23 9.16 -2.87
CA ALA A 156 6.10 8.54 -3.55
C ALA A 156 4.92 9.51 -3.73
N ILE A 157 4.34 9.55 -4.95
CA ILE A 157 3.18 10.38 -5.29
C ILE A 157 2.05 9.58 -5.91
N LYS A 158 2.30 8.42 -6.50
CA LYS A 158 1.28 7.52 -7.02
C LYS A 158 1.56 6.08 -6.62
N LEU A 159 0.49 5.33 -6.43
CA LEU A 159 0.52 3.89 -6.19
C LEU A 159 -0.43 3.20 -7.17
N PHE A 160 0.07 2.20 -7.91
CA PHE A 160 -0.73 1.30 -8.72
C PHE A 160 -0.97 0.00 -7.94
N PRO A 161 -2.07 -0.14 -7.21
CA PRO A 161 -2.31 -1.32 -6.39
C PRO A 161 -2.44 -2.58 -7.25
N PHE A 162 -2.19 -3.73 -6.66
CA PHE A 162 -2.45 -5.00 -7.33
C PHE A 162 -3.95 -5.29 -7.38
N THR A 163 -4.51 -5.31 -8.58
CA THR A 163 -5.95 -5.51 -8.82
C THR A 163 -6.33 -6.98 -9.01
N ARG A 164 -5.33 -7.87 -9.22
CA ARG A 164 -5.51 -9.31 -9.44
C ARG A 164 -4.88 -10.14 -8.32
N ASN A 165 -5.24 -11.43 -8.26
CA ASN A 165 -4.71 -12.34 -7.23
C ASN A 165 -3.22 -12.61 -7.41
N GLU A 166 -2.78 -12.72 -8.66
CA GLU A 166 -1.38 -12.85 -9.02
C GLU A 166 -0.83 -11.46 -9.30
N ASP A 167 0.15 -11.03 -8.49
CA ASP A 167 0.67 -9.67 -8.53
C ASP A 167 1.34 -9.37 -9.88
N GLN A 168 1.94 -10.38 -10.53
CA GLN A 168 2.62 -10.24 -11.81
C GLN A 168 1.68 -9.86 -12.97
N ASP A 169 0.41 -10.30 -12.92
CA ASP A 169 -0.57 -10.07 -13.98
C ASP A 169 -1.42 -8.82 -13.76
N SER A 170 -1.14 -8.05 -12.72
CA SER A 170 -1.95 -6.86 -12.41
C SER A 170 -1.57 -5.67 -13.31
N PRO A 171 -2.49 -5.18 -14.16
CA PRO A 171 -2.22 -4.02 -15.01
C PRO A 171 -2.12 -2.73 -14.19
N ARG A 172 -1.50 -1.67 -14.76
CA ARG A 172 -1.43 -0.34 -14.14
C ARG A 172 -2.63 0.53 -14.52
N ILE A 173 -3.82 -0.04 -14.52
CA ILE A 173 -5.08 0.62 -14.91
C ILE A 173 -5.69 1.39 -13.76
N VAL A 174 -5.51 0.92 -12.52
CA VAL A 174 -6.03 1.58 -11.32
C VAL A 174 -4.89 2.26 -10.58
N VAL A 175 -5.10 3.50 -10.14
CA VAL A 175 -4.11 4.31 -9.44
C VAL A 175 -4.71 4.97 -8.19
N ILE A 176 -3.88 5.14 -7.17
CA ILE A 176 -4.13 6.02 -6.02
C ILE A 176 -3.16 7.18 -6.13
N ASP A 177 -3.70 8.39 -6.35
CA ASP A 177 -2.96 9.64 -6.33
C ASP A 177 -3.63 10.55 -5.28
N PRO A 178 -2.94 10.95 -4.21
CA PRO A 178 -3.56 11.76 -3.16
C PRO A 178 -4.08 13.12 -3.63
N ARG A 179 -3.62 13.59 -4.80
CA ARG A 179 -4.06 14.85 -5.42
C ARG A 179 -5.37 14.71 -6.21
N ILE A 180 -5.78 13.46 -6.54
CA ILE A 180 -6.94 13.15 -7.38
C ILE A 180 -7.99 12.45 -6.55
N ALA A 181 -9.25 12.89 -6.66
CA ALA A 181 -10.42 12.30 -6.00
C ALA A 181 -10.18 12.01 -4.49
N PHE A 182 -9.44 12.88 -3.79
CA PHE A 182 -9.06 12.74 -2.38
C PHE A 182 -8.32 11.44 -2.07
N GLY A 183 -7.51 10.94 -3.01
CA GLY A 183 -6.73 9.72 -2.85
C GLY A 183 -7.54 8.43 -2.92
N ARG A 184 -8.76 8.45 -3.47
CA ARG A 184 -9.50 7.22 -3.79
C ARG A 184 -8.84 6.50 -4.96
N MET A 185 -9.12 5.20 -5.09
CA MET A 185 -8.75 4.48 -6.31
C MET A 185 -9.51 5.05 -7.51
N VAL A 186 -8.79 5.38 -8.55
CA VAL A 186 -9.34 5.91 -9.82
C VAL A 186 -8.78 5.12 -11.00
N ILE A 187 -9.49 5.15 -12.11
CA ILE A 187 -8.94 4.70 -13.40
C ILE A 187 -7.83 5.68 -13.79
N ALA A 188 -6.64 5.14 -14.07
CA ALA A 188 -5.47 5.95 -14.44
C ALA A 188 -5.77 6.88 -15.61
N ASP A 189 -5.25 8.11 -15.54
CA ASP A 189 -5.37 9.18 -16.53
C ASP A 189 -6.79 9.74 -16.73
N THR A 190 -7.78 9.30 -15.93
CA THR A 190 -9.17 9.80 -16.05
C THR A 190 -9.67 10.52 -14.80
N GLY A 191 -9.18 10.16 -13.63
CA GLY A 191 -9.71 10.62 -12.34
C GLY A 191 -11.05 10.01 -11.94
N ILE A 192 -11.59 9.04 -12.69
CA ILE A 192 -12.88 8.38 -12.43
C ILE A 192 -12.72 7.37 -11.29
N PRO A 193 -13.43 7.52 -10.15
CA PRO A 193 -13.35 6.58 -9.06
C PRO A 193 -13.87 5.19 -9.45
N THR A 194 -13.08 4.15 -9.16
CA THR A 194 -13.44 2.76 -9.46
C THR A 194 -14.73 2.34 -8.77
N GLU A 195 -14.99 2.85 -7.57
CA GLU A 195 -16.20 2.63 -6.79
C GLU A 195 -17.46 3.08 -7.53
N ILE A 196 -17.45 4.26 -8.16
CA ILE A 196 -18.58 4.78 -8.95
C ILE A 196 -18.86 3.90 -10.17
N VAL A 197 -17.81 3.46 -10.86
CA VAL A 197 -17.95 2.53 -12.00
C VAL A 197 -18.59 1.21 -11.56
N ALA A 198 -18.13 0.64 -10.44
CA ALA A 198 -18.66 -0.59 -9.92
C ALA A 198 -20.10 -0.46 -9.40
N GLU A 199 -20.47 0.66 -8.79
CA GLU A 199 -21.83 0.95 -8.34
C GLU A 199 -22.80 1.04 -9.53
N ARG A 200 -22.45 1.76 -10.58
CA ARG A 200 -23.26 1.85 -11.80
C ARG A 200 -23.42 0.50 -12.48
N PHE A 201 -22.35 -0.30 -12.56
CA PHE A 201 -22.43 -1.66 -13.09
C PHE A 201 -23.41 -2.52 -12.29
N LEU A 202 -23.38 -2.46 -10.97
CA LEU A 202 -24.32 -3.19 -10.10
C LEU A 202 -25.76 -2.66 -10.20
N ALA A 203 -25.94 -1.41 -10.56
CA ALA A 203 -27.25 -0.82 -10.83
C ALA A 203 -27.83 -1.24 -12.19
N GLY A 204 -27.05 -1.94 -13.04
CA GLY A 204 -27.52 -2.53 -14.29
C GLY A 204 -26.90 -1.95 -15.56
N ASP A 205 -25.99 -0.97 -15.46
CA ASP A 205 -25.27 -0.43 -16.62
C ASP A 205 -24.32 -1.50 -17.20
N SER A 206 -24.29 -1.61 -18.53
CA SER A 206 -23.35 -2.53 -19.19
C SER A 206 -21.94 -1.94 -19.25
N HIS A 207 -20.91 -2.78 -19.38
CA HIS A 207 -19.53 -2.36 -19.62
C HIS A 207 -19.42 -1.40 -20.81
N LYS A 208 -20.19 -1.66 -21.91
CA LYS A 208 -20.20 -0.80 -23.11
C LYS A 208 -20.80 0.57 -22.81
N GLN A 209 -21.88 0.62 -22.05
CA GLN A 209 -22.51 1.89 -21.67
C GLN A 209 -21.57 2.71 -20.81
N LEU A 210 -20.93 2.10 -19.80
CA LEU A 210 -19.97 2.76 -18.93
C LEU A 210 -18.75 3.25 -19.70
N ALA A 211 -18.23 2.45 -20.65
CA ALA A 211 -17.10 2.85 -21.50
C ALA A 211 -17.46 4.06 -22.37
N TYR A 212 -18.67 4.08 -22.92
CA TYR A 212 -19.17 5.22 -23.70
C TYR A 212 -19.38 6.47 -22.86
N ASP A 213 -20.05 6.35 -21.71
CA ASP A 213 -20.38 7.49 -20.83
C ASP A 213 -19.14 8.16 -20.24
N TYR A 214 -18.09 7.38 -19.99
CA TYR A 214 -16.84 7.86 -19.38
C TYR A 214 -15.75 8.15 -20.41
N ASP A 215 -16.02 7.98 -21.70
CA ASP A 215 -15.01 8.09 -22.78
C ASP A 215 -13.73 7.31 -22.43
N CYS A 216 -13.90 6.03 -22.12
CA CYS A 216 -12.86 5.19 -21.56
C CYS A 216 -12.87 3.80 -22.19
N ASP A 217 -11.69 3.20 -22.36
CA ASP A 217 -11.58 1.84 -22.89
C ASP A 217 -12.34 0.83 -22.02
N ILE A 218 -13.01 -0.12 -22.67
CA ILE A 218 -13.82 -1.15 -22.01
C ILE A 218 -12.97 -1.98 -21.02
N GLU A 219 -11.69 -2.24 -21.35
CA GLU A 219 -10.76 -2.97 -20.49
C GLU A 219 -10.48 -2.24 -19.18
N LYS A 220 -10.42 -0.91 -19.21
CA LYS A 220 -10.25 -0.07 -18.02
C LYS A 220 -11.50 -0.15 -17.12
N ILE A 221 -12.69 -0.14 -17.71
CA ILE A 221 -13.96 -0.32 -17.02
C ILE A 221 -14.03 -1.70 -16.34
N GLU A 222 -13.71 -2.75 -17.09
CA GLU A 222 -13.70 -4.12 -16.57
C GLU A 222 -12.72 -4.29 -15.40
N GLU A 223 -11.53 -3.71 -15.48
CA GLU A 223 -10.54 -3.78 -14.41
C GLU A 223 -10.97 -3.00 -13.16
N ALA A 224 -11.60 -1.84 -13.34
CA ALA A 224 -12.17 -1.07 -12.23
C ALA A 224 -13.26 -1.87 -11.49
N ILE A 225 -14.19 -2.50 -12.22
CA ILE A 225 -15.23 -3.37 -11.66
C ILE A 225 -14.62 -4.59 -10.96
N ARG A 226 -13.62 -5.23 -11.56
CA ARG A 226 -12.90 -6.38 -11.01
C ARG A 226 -12.25 -6.04 -9.67
N CYS A 227 -11.58 -4.89 -9.61
CA CYS A 227 -10.91 -4.39 -8.41
C CYS A 227 -11.89 -4.28 -7.24
N GLU A 228 -13.07 -3.67 -7.46
CA GLU A 228 -14.09 -3.48 -6.43
C GLU A 228 -14.84 -4.78 -6.07
N SER A 229 -15.09 -5.65 -7.05
CA SER A 229 -15.76 -6.94 -6.84
C SER A 229 -14.94 -7.90 -5.99
N ARG A 230 -13.61 -7.84 -6.12
CA ARG A 230 -12.68 -8.64 -5.31
C ARG A 230 -12.81 -8.32 -3.82
N TYR A 231 -12.92 -7.04 -3.48
CA TYR A 231 -13.07 -6.61 -2.10
C TYR A 231 -14.40 -7.07 -1.49
N ARG A 232 -15.50 -6.95 -2.21
CA ARG A 232 -16.84 -7.36 -1.72
C ARG A 232 -16.89 -8.86 -1.38
N ARG A 233 -16.19 -9.71 -2.14
CA ARG A 233 -16.07 -11.15 -1.85
C ARG A 233 -15.24 -11.47 -0.61
N ALA A 234 -14.28 -10.62 -0.27
CA ALA A 234 -13.42 -10.83 0.90
C ALA A 234 -14.08 -10.41 2.22
N VAL A 235 -15.19 -9.66 2.15
CA VAL A 235 -15.92 -9.10 3.30
C VAL A 235 -17.26 -9.83 3.52
N ALA A 236 -17.77 -10.56 2.52
CA ALA A 236 -18.96 -11.40 2.62
C ALA A 236 -18.62 -12.80 3.15
#